data_a238dcb4ba1e05d2b061ccbf3050fbd4
#
_entry.id   a238dcb4ba1e05d2b061ccbf3050fbd4
#
_cell.length_a   1.000
_cell.length_b   1.000
_cell.length_c   1.000
_cell.angle_alpha   90.00
_cell.angle_beta   90.00
_cell.angle_gamma   90.00
#
_symmetry.space_group_name_H-M   'P 1'
#
loop_
_entity.id
_entity.type
_entity.pdbx_description
1 polymer ?
#
loop_
_entity_poly.entity_id
_entity_poly.type
_entity_poly.pdbx_seq_one_letter_code
_entity_poly.pdbx_strand_id
1 'polypeptide(L)'
;MVDSGYESEENYCWFEAHPETELYVKPSNHEAAKHRKYRTDISRRENMAYNAQTDTYTCANGKLLQKTQEKKTHTASGLEITTSVYECGECDGCPLKEKCIRACGSKKPLEERHKVIYVSKRFAEQRQAMEAKISSPKGCLLRVNRSIQAEGNFAYVKQDLDFRRFLLRGSTKVAAEWLLFSLALNILHLHHKIQNRRLGSGLKIPSSFPAGL
;
A
#
# COMPACT_ATOMS: atom_id res chain seq x y z
N MET A 1 1.71 -6.02 -11.97
CA MET A 1 1.16 -5.23 -10.84
C MET A 1 0.90 -6.13 -9.66
N VAL A 2 1.28 -5.71 -8.45
CA VAL A 2 1.17 -6.47 -7.19
C VAL A 2 0.31 -5.75 -6.17
N ASP A 3 -0.06 -6.44 -5.09
CA ASP A 3 -0.92 -5.90 -4.03
C ASP A 3 -0.16 -4.96 -3.09
N SER A 4 -0.90 -4.13 -2.35
CA SER A 4 -0.35 -3.20 -1.35
C SER A 4 0.42 -3.89 -0.22
N GLY A 5 0.14 -5.17 0.04
CA GLY A 5 0.91 -5.98 0.99
C GLY A 5 2.37 -6.21 0.61
N TYR A 6 2.72 -5.99 -0.65
CA TYR A 6 4.11 -6.06 -1.14
C TYR A 6 4.83 -4.71 -1.12
N GLU A 7 4.19 -3.65 -0.60
CA GLU A 7 4.85 -2.35 -0.49
C GLU A 7 5.89 -2.37 0.63
N SER A 8 7.16 -2.24 0.25
CA SER A 8 8.28 -2.06 1.18
C SER A 8 9.41 -1.32 0.48
N GLU A 9 10.26 -0.63 1.27
CA GLU A 9 11.46 0.02 0.74
C GLU A 9 12.40 -0.99 0.07
N GLU A 10 12.51 -2.18 0.66
CA GLU A 10 13.31 -3.29 0.13
C GLU A 10 12.84 -3.73 -1.26
N ASN A 11 11.53 -3.93 -1.45
CA ASN A 11 11.00 -4.30 -2.74
C ASN A 11 11.21 -3.19 -3.77
N TYR A 12 11.03 -1.92 -3.40
CA TYR A 12 11.34 -0.81 -4.30
C TYR A 12 12.80 -0.82 -4.72
N CYS A 13 13.74 -0.97 -3.77
CA CYS A 13 15.17 -1.04 -4.07
C CYS A 13 15.53 -2.22 -4.97
N TRP A 14 14.90 -3.38 -4.75
CA TRP A 14 15.12 -4.55 -5.58
C TRP A 14 14.71 -4.28 -7.04
N PHE A 15 13.53 -3.70 -7.25
CA PHE A 15 13.06 -3.37 -8.60
C PHE A 15 13.83 -2.21 -9.25
N GLU A 16 14.38 -1.28 -8.48
CA GLU A 16 15.31 -0.26 -8.99
C GLU A 16 16.60 -0.89 -9.53
N ALA A 17 17.07 -1.97 -8.89
CA ALA A 17 18.24 -2.74 -9.34
C ALA A 17 17.94 -3.68 -10.52
N HIS A 18 16.66 -3.95 -10.82
CA HIS A 18 16.21 -4.85 -11.89
C HIS A 18 15.27 -4.12 -12.87
N PRO A 19 15.81 -3.18 -13.66
CA PRO A 19 15.01 -2.31 -14.54
C PRO A 19 14.28 -3.06 -15.67
N GLU A 20 14.68 -4.30 -15.97
CA GLU A 20 14.00 -5.19 -16.90
C GLU A 20 12.58 -5.56 -16.45
N THR A 21 12.30 -5.43 -15.15
CA THR A 21 10.99 -5.74 -14.57
C THR A 21 10.34 -4.47 -14.02
N GLU A 22 9.24 -4.08 -14.61
CA GLU A 22 8.53 -2.87 -14.21
C GLU A 22 7.55 -3.10 -13.06
N LEU A 23 7.82 -2.50 -11.90
CA LEU A 23 6.95 -2.57 -10.72
C LEU A 23 5.76 -1.60 -10.83
N TYR A 24 4.58 -2.12 -10.49
CA TYR A 24 3.39 -1.36 -10.14
C TYR A 24 2.81 -1.94 -8.85
N VAL A 25 2.89 -1.21 -7.76
CA VAL A 25 2.30 -1.57 -6.46
C VAL A 25 1.45 -0.43 -5.93
N LYS A 26 0.26 -0.74 -5.46
CA LYS A 26 -0.60 0.28 -4.85
C LYS A 26 -0.05 0.62 -3.46
N PRO A 27 0.34 1.89 -3.17
CA PRO A 27 0.75 2.28 -1.83
C PRO A 27 -0.30 1.94 -0.77
N SER A 28 0.14 1.50 0.39
CA SER A 28 -0.74 1.02 1.47
C SER A 28 -1.73 2.07 1.97
N ASN A 29 -1.37 3.35 1.84
CA ASN A 29 -2.21 4.48 2.22
C ASN A 29 -3.06 5.06 1.06
N HIS A 30 -2.93 4.54 -0.17
CA HIS A 30 -3.59 5.09 -1.37
C HIS A 30 -5.11 5.29 -1.19
N GLU A 31 -5.82 4.27 -0.73
CA GLU A 31 -7.26 4.38 -0.50
C GLU A 31 -7.61 5.23 0.73
N ALA A 32 -6.85 5.04 1.82
CA ALA A 32 -7.06 5.80 3.04
C ALA A 32 -6.87 7.32 2.82
N ALA A 33 -5.91 7.71 1.99
CA ALA A 33 -5.61 9.11 1.67
C ALA A 33 -6.78 9.83 0.95
N LYS A 34 -7.71 9.12 0.33
CA LYS A 34 -8.90 9.69 -0.29
C LYS A 34 -9.94 10.14 0.76
N HIS A 35 -9.94 9.54 1.94
CA HIS A 35 -10.93 9.84 2.98
C HIS A 35 -10.60 11.12 3.74
N ARG A 36 -11.62 11.94 4.01
CA ARG A 36 -11.49 13.18 4.78
C ARG A 36 -10.81 12.95 6.13
N LYS A 37 -11.19 11.87 6.85
CA LYS A 37 -10.60 11.52 8.15
C LYS A 37 -9.07 11.35 8.08
N TYR A 38 -8.55 10.80 7.00
CA TYR A 38 -7.11 10.66 6.81
C TYR A 38 -6.43 12.02 6.56
N ARG A 39 -7.01 12.83 5.68
CA ARG A 39 -6.46 14.14 5.28
C ARG A 39 -6.51 15.19 6.38
N THR A 40 -7.46 15.06 7.33
CA THR A 40 -7.58 15.99 8.46
C THR A 40 -6.93 15.48 9.75
N ASP A 41 -6.31 14.30 9.72
CA ASP A 41 -5.67 13.68 10.89
C ASP A 41 -4.30 14.34 11.17
N ILE A 42 -4.27 15.25 12.14
CA ILE A 42 -3.07 16.02 12.53
C ILE A 42 -1.96 15.14 13.13
N SER A 43 -2.25 13.90 13.51
CA SER A 43 -1.26 12.97 14.03
C SER A 43 -0.37 12.39 12.95
N ARG A 44 -0.76 12.51 11.68
CA ARG A 44 -0.07 11.90 10.55
C ARG A 44 1.01 12.82 10.00
N ARG A 45 2.18 12.24 9.74
CA ARG A 45 3.30 12.92 9.11
C ARG A 45 2.94 13.50 7.73
N GLU A 46 2.17 12.76 6.96
CA GLU A 46 1.75 13.13 5.60
C GLU A 46 0.93 14.43 5.56
N ASN A 47 0.34 14.83 6.69
CA ASN A 47 -0.44 16.07 6.83
C ASN A 47 0.37 17.19 7.50
N MET A 48 1.67 17.01 7.71
CA MET A 48 2.58 18.03 8.24
C MET A 48 3.32 18.70 7.09
N ALA A 49 3.48 20.01 7.16
CA ALA A 49 4.31 20.74 6.18
C ALA A 49 5.79 20.38 6.40
N TYR A 50 6.48 20.02 5.33
CA TYR A 50 7.91 19.74 5.34
C TYR A 50 8.68 20.88 4.67
N ASN A 51 9.69 21.39 5.34
CA ASN A 51 10.62 22.37 4.80
C ASN A 51 11.94 21.67 4.45
N ALA A 52 12.23 21.57 3.14
CA ALA A 52 13.42 20.90 2.66
C ALA A 52 14.72 21.68 2.93
N GLN A 53 14.65 23.02 3.05
CA GLN A 53 15.83 23.86 3.28
C GLN A 53 16.36 23.71 4.71
N THR A 54 15.45 23.62 5.68
CA THR A 54 15.81 23.49 7.10
C THR A 54 15.72 22.05 7.61
N ASP A 55 15.28 21.11 6.76
CA ASP A 55 15.02 19.70 7.12
C ASP A 55 14.12 19.56 8.36
N THR A 56 12.99 20.26 8.38
CA THR A 56 12.07 20.29 9.51
C THR A 56 10.62 20.04 9.07
N TYR A 57 9.83 19.49 9.99
CA TYR A 57 8.37 19.36 9.84
C TYR A 57 7.68 20.40 10.72
N THR A 58 6.55 20.93 10.27
CA THR A 58 5.69 21.83 11.06
C THR A 58 4.44 21.07 11.48
N CYS A 59 4.17 21.01 12.79
CA CYS A 59 2.96 20.38 13.31
C CYS A 59 1.72 21.28 13.13
N ALA A 60 0.53 20.73 13.41
CA ALA A 60 -0.74 21.46 13.28
C ALA A 60 -0.86 22.70 14.21
N ASN A 61 -0.05 22.78 15.25
CA ASN A 61 0.04 23.96 16.17
C ASN A 61 1.16 24.94 15.75
N GLY A 62 1.73 24.82 14.55
CA GLY A 62 2.79 25.69 14.06
C GLY A 62 4.18 25.48 14.68
N LYS A 63 4.36 24.45 15.52
CA LYS A 63 5.66 24.14 16.13
C LYS A 63 6.50 23.27 15.21
N LEU A 64 7.83 23.43 15.30
CA LEU A 64 8.78 22.72 14.47
C LEU A 64 9.17 21.37 15.09
N LEU A 65 9.22 20.35 14.27
CA LEU A 65 9.87 19.08 14.56
C LEU A 65 11.26 19.12 13.91
N GLN A 66 12.29 19.09 14.74
CA GLN A 66 13.68 19.11 14.30
C GLN A 66 14.22 17.68 14.20
N LYS A 67 15.14 17.46 13.28
CA LYS A 67 15.85 16.20 13.16
C LYS A 67 16.79 16.03 14.36
N THR A 68 16.55 14.98 15.15
CA THR A 68 17.35 14.69 16.35
C THR A 68 18.40 13.62 16.10
N GLN A 69 18.09 12.60 15.30
CA GLN A 69 19.00 11.49 15.03
C GLN A 69 18.66 10.76 13.72
N GLU A 70 19.63 10.00 13.26
CA GLU A 70 19.42 8.99 12.21
C GLU A 70 19.61 7.59 12.80
N LYS A 71 18.71 6.69 12.43
CA LYS A 71 18.80 5.28 12.77
C LYS A 71 19.03 4.48 11.52
N LYS A 72 20.06 3.65 11.53
CA LYS A 72 20.33 2.67 10.49
C LYS A 72 19.88 1.30 10.98
N THR A 73 19.07 0.64 10.22
CA THR A 73 18.58 -0.72 10.47
C THR A 73 18.78 -1.57 9.26
N HIS A 74 18.94 -2.88 9.43
CA HIS A 74 19.07 -3.82 8.32
C HIS A 74 17.83 -4.70 8.27
N THR A 75 17.32 -4.95 7.08
CA THR A 75 16.28 -5.93 6.84
C THR A 75 16.82 -7.35 6.98
N ALA A 76 15.95 -8.35 6.98
CA ALA A 76 16.37 -9.76 7.01
C ALA A 76 17.22 -10.15 5.78
N SER A 77 17.07 -9.47 4.65
CA SER A 77 17.89 -9.65 3.44
C SER A 77 19.21 -8.87 3.44
N GLY A 78 19.47 -8.05 4.48
CA GLY A 78 20.68 -7.25 4.62
C GLY A 78 20.61 -5.84 4.02
N LEU A 79 19.46 -5.38 3.50
CA LEU A 79 19.32 -4.00 3.03
C LEU A 79 19.41 -3.01 4.21
N GLU A 80 20.31 -2.04 4.12
CA GLU A 80 20.39 -0.93 5.08
C GLU A 80 19.28 0.09 4.81
N ILE A 81 18.45 0.35 5.82
CA ILE A 81 17.41 1.38 5.80
C ILE A 81 17.81 2.49 6.74
N THR A 82 17.87 3.71 6.22
CA THR A 82 18.15 4.92 7.00
C THR A 82 16.85 5.63 7.36
N THR A 83 16.57 5.75 8.64
CA THR A 83 15.38 6.42 9.18
C THR A 83 15.79 7.66 9.95
N SER A 84 15.36 8.84 9.49
CA SER A 84 15.51 10.10 10.22
C SER A 84 14.41 10.22 11.28
N VAL A 85 14.79 10.63 12.49
CA VAL A 85 13.87 10.86 13.62
C VAL A 85 13.73 12.36 13.81
N TYR A 86 12.49 12.83 13.81
CA TYR A 86 12.17 14.24 14.06
C TYR A 86 11.33 14.34 15.31
N GLU A 87 11.66 15.29 16.18
CA GLU A 87 11.01 15.50 17.46
C GLU A 87 10.61 16.96 17.65
N CYS A 88 9.44 17.18 18.24
CA CYS A 88 8.97 18.49 18.65
C CYS A 88 9.28 18.70 20.12
N GLY A 89 10.18 19.63 20.45
CA GLY A 89 10.53 19.95 21.85
C GLY A 89 9.45 20.75 22.59
N GLU A 90 8.51 21.38 21.87
CA GLU A 90 7.54 22.31 22.45
C GLU A 90 6.12 21.72 22.49
N CYS A 91 6.00 20.53 23.06
CA CYS A 91 4.70 19.85 23.19
C CYS A 91 4.01 20.11 24.54
N ASP A 92 4.66 20.78 25.49
CA ASP A 92 4.09 21.05 26.80
C ASP A 92 2.99 22.09 26.71
N GLY A 93 1.87 21.84 27.38
CA GLY A 93 0.69 22.70 27.34
C GLY A 93 -0.01 22.81 25.97
N CYS A 94 0.34 21.96 25.00
CA CYS A 94 -0.24 22.04 23.67
C CYS A 94 -1.72 21.59 23.67
N PRO A 95 -2.68 22.45 23.21
CA PRO A 95 -4.11 22.12 23.24
C PRO A 95 -4.48 21.00 22.25
N LEU A 96 -3.61 20.69 21.29
CA LEU A 96 -3.83 19.65 20.29
C LEU A 96 -3.12 18.32 20.65
N LYS A 97 -2.50 18.23 21.83
CA LYS A 97 -1.61 17.10 22.20
C LYS A 97 -2.31 15.75 22.12
N GLU A 98 -3.52 15.64 22.65
CA GLU A 98 -4.34 14.41 22.63
C GLU A 98 -4.65 13.92 21.22
N LYS A 99 -4.94 14.84 20.29
CA LYS A 99 -5.25 14.51 18.90
C LYS A 99 -3.99 14.26 18.08
N CYS A 100 -2.86 14.86 18.47
CA CYS A 100 -1.58 14.78 17.75
C CYS A 100 -0.76 13.55 18.15
N ILE A 101 -0.73 13.20 19.45
CA ILE A 101 0.04 12.08 19.98
C ILE A 101 -0.89 10.91 20.28
N ARG A 102 -0.87 9.90 19.41
CA ARG A 102 -1.68 8.71 19.63
C ARG A 102 -1.18 7.89 20.81
N ALA A 103 -2.10 7.37 21.61
CA ALA A 103 -1.81 6.38 22.62
C ALA A 103 -1.40 5.06 21.94
N CYS A 104 -0.13 4.85 21.73
CA CYS A 104 0.39 3.64 21.09
C CYS A 104 1.45 3.02 22.00
N GLY A 105 1.04 2.08 22.87
CA GLY A 105 1.96 1.20 23.63
C GLY A 105 2.95 1.87 24.59
N SER A 106 2.95 3.18 24.70
CA SER A 106 3.86 3.89 25.61
C SER A 106 3.34 3.85 27.06
N LYS A 107 4.22 3.50 27.98
CA LYS A 107 3.94 3.51 29.43
C LYS A 107 4.00 4.90 30.05
N LYS A 108 4.54 5.90 29.32
CA LYS A 108 4.65 7.29 29.81
C LYS A 108 3.29 7.99 29.74
N PRO A 109 2.92 8.82 30.73
CA PRO A 109 1.72 9.65 30.67
C PRO A 109 1.78 10.62 29.49
N LEU A 110 0.61 11.08 29.01
CA LEU A 110 0.54 11.92 27.82
C LEU A 110 1.28 13.24 27.99
N GLU A 111 1.26 13.80 29.20
CA GLU A 111 1.91 15.07 29.55
C GLU A 111 3.41 15.06 29.27
N GLU A 112 4.06 13.92 29.48
CA GLU A 112 5.52 13.76 29.30
C GLU A 112 5.91 13.37 27.88
N ARG A 113 4.94 13.19 26.96
CA ARG A 113 5.24 12.75 25.60
C ARG A 113 5.42 13.94 24.67
N HIS A 114 6.42 13.83 23.81
CA HIS A 114 6.63 14.72 22.68
C HIS A 114 6.21 14.05 21.36
N LYS A 115 5.89 14.87 20.37
CA LYS A 115 5.62 14.35 19.03
C LYS A 115 6.91 13.91 18.38
N VAL A 116 6.99 12.61 18.07
CA VAL A 116 8.12 12.01 17.34
C VAL A 116 7.59 11.38 16.07
N ILE A 117 8.30 11.59 14.94
CA ILE A 117 8.03 10.93 13.68
C ILE A 117 9.30 10.27 13.13
N TYR A 118 9.12 9.13 12.51
CA TYR A 118 10.18 8.34 11.87
C TYR A 118 9.99 8.39 10.36
N VAL A 119 11.03 8.80 9.64
CA VAL A 119 10.95 9.05 8.20
C VAL A 119 12.12 8.38 7.49
N SER A 120 11.86 7.37 6.67
CA SER A 120 12.76 7.03 5.58
C SER A 120 12.46 7.97 4.40
N LYS A 121 13.39 8.86 4.06
CA LYS A 121 13.23 9.80 2.95
C LYS A 121 13.17 9.05 1.63
N ARG A 122 14.05 8.07 1.45
CA ARG A 122 14.06 7.21 0.26
C ARG A 122 12.72 6.52 0.03
N PHE A 123 12.18 5.89 1.07
CA PHE A 123 10.87 5.24 0.99
C PHE A 123 9.74 6.23 0.68
N ALA A 124 9.80 7.46 1.22
CA ALA A 124 8.81 8.48 0.94
C ALA A 124 8.85 8.93 -0.54
N GLU A 125 10.03 9.11 -1.11
CA GLU A 125 10.26 9.45 -2.52
C GLU A 125 9.80 8.32 -3.45
N GLN A 126 10.19 7.08 -3.15
CA GLN A 126 9.76 5.89 -3.88
C GLN A 126 8.24 5.73 -3.89
N ARG A 127 7.59 5.95 -2.74
CA ARG A 127 6.13 5.92 -2.61
C ARG A 127 5.47 7.01 -3.43
N GLN A 128 6.00 8.22 -3.43
CA GLN A 128 5.48 9.33 -4.23
C GLN A 128 5.61 9.04 -5.74
N ALA A 129 6.75 8.55 -6.17
CA ALA A 129 6.98 8.14 -7.56
C ALA A 129 6.02 7.01 -7.97
N MET A 130 5.80 6.04 -7.08
CA MET A 130 4.86 4.94 -7.33
C MET A 130 3.40 5.42 -7.38
N GLU A 131 2.99 6.36 -6.53
CA GLU A 131 1.67 6.98 -6.56
C GLU A 131 1.40 7.66 -7.92
N ALA A 132 2.37 8.42 -8.44
CA ALA A 132 2.29 9.00 -9.77
C ALA A 132 2.20 7.91 -10.86
N LYS A 133 2.99 6.85 -10.73
CA LYS A 133 3.03 5.74 -11.69
C LYS A 133 1.72 4.96 -11.75
N ILE A 134 1.10 4.63 -10.61
CA ILE A 134 -0.19 3.92 -10.58
C ILE A 134 -1.38 4.79 -10.99
N SER A 135 -1.22 6.11 -10.93
CA SER A 135 -2.23 7.08 -11.38
C SER A 135 -2.13 7.38 -12.87
N SER A 136 -1.08 6.94 -13.54
CA SER A 136 -0.93 7.04 -15.00
C SER A 136 -1.99 6.20 -15.73
N PRO A 137 -2.30 6.48 -17.02
CA PRO A 137 -3.23 5.67 -17.82
C PRO A 137 -2.86 4.17 -17.81
N LYS A 138 -1.57 3.84 -17.95
CA LYS A 138 -1.07 2.46 -17.85
C LYS A 138 -1.29 1.86 -16.47
N GLY A 139 -1.01 2.60 -15.41
CA GLY A 139 -1.22 2.16 -14.03
C GLY A 139 -2.70 1.92 -13.72
N CYS A 140 -3.59 2.81 -14.17
CA CYS A 140 -5.04 2.63 -14.06
C CYS A 140 -5.52 1.36 -14.78
N LEU A 141 -5.08 1.13 -16.01
CA LEU A 141 -5.40 -0.07 -16.78
C LEU A 141 -4.94 -1.35 -16.05
N LEU A 142 -3.71 -1.36 -15.54
CA LEU A 142 -3.17 -2.51 -14.81
C LEU A 142 -3.94 -2.79 -13.52
N ARG A 143 -4.40 -1.74 -12.81
CA ARG A 143 -5.26 -1.90 -11.62
C ARG A 143 -6.61 -2.54 -11.95
N VAL A 144 -7.27 -2.04 -13.00
CA VAL A 144 -8.55 -2.60 -13.46
C VAL A 144 -8.39 -4.06 -13.90
N ASN A 145 -7.36 -4.35 -14.70
CA ASN A 145 -7.10 -5.72 -15.16
C ASN A 145 -6.81 -6.67 -14.00
N ARG A 146 -6.04 -6.23 -12.99
CA ARG A 146 -5.78 -7.03 -11.81
C ARG A 146 -7.07 -7.32 -11.02
N SER A 147 -7.91 -6.31 -10.82
CA SER A 147 -9.18 -6.48 -10.11
C SER A 147 -10.08 -7.49 -10.85
N ILE A 148 -10.20 -7.38 -12.16
CA ILE A 148 -10.99 -8.32 -12.97
C ILE A 148 -10.41 -9.74 -12.90
N GLN A 149 -9.10 -9.89 -13.03
CA GLN A 149 -8.46 -11.21 -13.12
C GLN A 149 -8.37 -11.93 -11.77
N ALA A 150 -8.01 -11.19 -10.69
CA ALA A 150 -7.81 -11.79 -9.38
C ALA A 150 -9.10 -11.77 -8.55
N GLU A 151 -9.70 -10.60 -8.36
CA GLU A 151 -10.83 -10.42 -7.44
C GLU A 151 -12.14 -10.97 -8.03
N GLY A 152 -12.34 -10.81 -9.34
CA GLY A 152 -13.52 -11.34 -10.04
C GLY A 152 -13.60 -12.86 -9.96
N ASN A 153 -12.49 -13.56 -10.16
CA ASN A 153 -12.46 -15.02 -10.04
C ASN A 153 -12.71 -15.48 -8.60
N PHE A 154 -12.15 -14.80 -7.59
CA PHE A 154 -12.40 -15.14 -6.18
C PHE A 154 -13.84 -14.84 -5.76
N ALA A 155 -14.45 -13.77 -6.26
CA ALA A 155 -15.84 -13.46 -5.99
C ALA A 155 -16.75 -14.57 -6.59
N TYR A 156 -16.51 -14.96 -7.84
CA TYR A 156 -17.23 -16.05 -8.49
C TYR A 156 -17.12 -17.37 -7.70
N VAL A 157 -15.89 -17.74 -7.29
CA VAL A 157 -15.63 -18.96 -6.50
C VAL A 157 -16.38 -18.93 -5.17
N LYS A 158 -16.37 -17.79 -4.46
CA LYS A 158 -16.95 -17.70 -3.11
C LYS A 158 -18.45 -17.47 -3.11
N GLN A 159 -18.99 -16.75 -4.09
CA GLN A 159 -20.40 -16.35 -4.10
C GLN A 159 -21.24 -17.24 -5.02
N ASP A 160 -20.77 -17.46 -6.25
CA ASP A 160 -21.56 -18.20 -7.23
C ASP A 160 -21.41 -19.72 -7.09
N LEU A 161 -20.22 -20.20 -6.72
CA LEU A 161 -19.95 -21.62 -6.47
C LEU A 161 -19.98 -22.01 -4.99
N ASP A 162 -20.30 -21.07 -4.09
CA ASP A 162 -20.40 -21.26 -2.63
C ASP A 162 -19.20 -21.98 -1.99
N PHE A 163 -17.99 -21.82 -2.58
CA PHE A 163 -16.77 -22.40 -2.05
C PHE A 163 -16.29 -21.59 -0.85
N ARG A 164 -16.79 -21.94 0.34
CA ARG A 164 -16.56 -21.20 1.60
C ARG A 164 -15.32 -21.66 2.36
N ARG A 165 -14.99 -22.95 2.25
CA ARG A 165 -13.88 -23.58 3.00
C ARG A 165 -13.39 -24.83 2.29
N PHE A 166 -12.14 -25.19 2.54
CA PHE A 166 -11.58 -26.47 2.14
C PHE A 166 -12.19 -27.61 2.98
N LEU A 167 -12.46 -28.71 2.34
CA LEU A 167 -12.95 -29.94 2.99
C LEU A 167 -11.80 -30.76 3.56
N LEU A 168 -10.66 -30.75 2.88
CA LEU A 168 -9.45 -31.47 3.27
C LEU A 168 -8.59 -30.64 4.24
N ARG A 169 -7.72 -31.34 4.99
CA ARG A 169 -6.80 -30.73 5.95
C ARG A 169 -5.35 -31.07 5.60
N GLY A 170 -4.44 -30.15 5.92
CA GLY A 170 -3.01 -30.25 5.62
C GLY A 170 -2.66 -29.70 4.24
N SER A 171 -1.47 -29.11 4.10
CA SER A 171 -1.05 -28.34 2.94
C SER A 171 -1.15 -29.12 1.61
N THR A 172 -0.70 -30.36 1.60
CA THR A 172 -0.71 -31.21 0.38
C THR A 172 -2.12 -31.51 -0.08
N LYS A 173 -3.02 -31.90 0.85
CA LYS A 173 -4.40 -32.24 0.50
C LYS A 173 -5.22 -31.02 0.10
N VAL A 174 -5.03 -29.89 0.79
CA VAL A 174 -5.63 -28.59 0.43
C VAL A 174 -5.15 -28.14 -0.93
N ALA A 175 -3.87 -28.29 -1.24
CA ALA A 175 -3.34 -27.97 -2.56
C ALA A 175 -3.97 -28.84 -3.67
N ALA A 176 -4.13 -30.15 -3.42
CA ALA A 176 -4.80 -31.05 -4.37
C ALA A 176 -6.27 -30.65 -4.60
N GLU A 177 -7.02 -30.36 -3.53
CA GLU A 177 -8.40 -29.88 -3.60
C GLU A 177 -8.50 -28.59 -4.42
N TRP A 178 -7.59 -27.63 -4.17
CA TRP A 178 -7.55 -26.38 -4.90
C TRP A 178 -7.20 -26.56 -6.40
N LEU A 179 -6.26 -27.46 -6.71
CA LEU A 179 -5.90 -27.76 -8.10
C LEU A 179 -7.06 -28.38 -8.89
N LEU A 180 -7.78 -29.34 -8.30
CA LEU A 180 -8.97 -29.94 -8.91
C LEU A 180 -10.07 -28.91 -9.12
N PHE A 181 -10.30 -28.07 -8.11
CA PHE A 181 -11.28 -26.99 -8.21
C PHE A 181 -10.90 -25.98 -9.31
N SER A 182 -9.63 -25.57 -9.38
CA SER A 182 -9.12 -24.65 -10.39
C SER A 182 -9.23 -25.24 -11.81
N LEU A 183 -9.00 -26.55 -11.97
CA LEU A 183 -9.19 -27.24 -13.24
C LEU A 183 -10.66 -27.20 -13.68
N ALA A 184 -11.59 -27.54 -12.76
CA ALA A 184 -13.02 -27.49 -13.04
C ALA A 184 -13.47 -26.07 -13.42
N LEU A 185 -12.96 -25.04 -12.73
CA LEU A 185 -13.23 -23.63 -13.02
C LEU A 185 -12.74 -23.24 -14.43
N ASN A 186 -11.54 -23.67 -14.79
CA ASN A 186 -10.98 -23.39 -16.12
C ASN A 186 -11.79 -24.05 -17.24
N ILE A 187 -12.26 -25.28 -17.04
CA ILE A 187 -13.15 -25.99 -17.98
C ILE A 187 -14.47 -25.22 -18.13
N LEU A 188 -15.06 -24.77 -17.02
CA LEU A 188 -16.29 -23.99 -17.03
C LEU A 188 -16.11 -22.66 -17.79
N HIS A 189 -15.00 -21.94 -17.53
CA HIS A 189 -14.68 -20.71 -18.26
C HIS A 189 -14.46 -20.95 -19.76
N LEU A 190 -13.79 -22.03 -20.11
CA LEU A 190 -13.60 -22.44 -21.51
C LEU A 190 -14.95 -22.72 -22.16
N HIS A 191 -15.82 -23.49 -21.51
CA HIS A 191 -17.17 -23.78 -21.98
C HIS A 191 -17.96 -22.49 -22.26
N HIS A 192 -17.96 -21.53 -21.29
CA HIS A 192 -18.62 -20.23 -21.47
C HIS A 192 -18.03 -19.42 -22.64
N LYS A 193 -16.69 -19.49 -22.86
CA LYS A 193 -16.04 -18.81 -23.99
C LYS A 193 -16.46 -19.43 -25.35
N ILE A 194 -16.59 -20.76 -25.41
CA ILE A 194 -17.07 -21.47 -26.61
C ILE A 194 -18.51 -21.06 -26.89
N GLN A 195 -19.40 -21.15 -25.91
CA GLN A 195 -20.81 -20.81 -26.02
C GLN A 195 -21.02 -19.36 -26.50
N ASN A 196 -20.23 -18.43 -25.94
CA ASN A 196 -20.32 -17.01 -26.28
C ASN A 196 -19.46 -16.60 -27.50
N ARG A 197 -18.87 -17.55 -28.24
CA ARG A 197 -17.96 -17.31 -29.37
C ARG A 197 -16.82 -16.33 -29.07
N ARG A 198 -16.25 -16.42 -27.87
CA ARG A 198 -15.16 -15.52 -27.38
C ARG A 198 -13.80 -16.22 -27.31
N LEU A 199 -13.63 -17.33 -28.04
CA LEU A 199 -12.31 -17.97 -28.14
C LEU A 199 -11.33 -17.02 -28.84
N GLY A 200 -10.13 -16.88 -28.22
CA GLY A 200 -9.09 -15.98 -28.73
C GLY A 200 -9.26 -14.49 -28.36
N SER A 201 -10.40 -14.09 -27.76
CA SER A 201 -10.54 -12.73 -27.24
C SER A 201 -9.78 -12.60 -25.93
N GLY A 202 -8.71 -11.80 -25.91
CA GLY A 202 -8.05 -11.35 -24.68
C GLY A 202 -8.89 -10.34 -23.91
N LEU A 203 -8.36 -9.82 -22.80
CA LEU A 203 -8.95 -8.67 -22.11
C LEU A 203 -9.07 -7.50 -23.10
N LYS A 204 -10.29 -7.04 -23.34
CA LYS A 204 -10.51 -5.84 -24.14
C LYS A 204 -9.89 -4.66 -23.40
N ILE A 205 -8.90 -4.04 -24.02
CA ILE A 205 -8.42 -2.72 -23.60
C ILE A 205 -9.53 -1.74 -23.99
N PRO A 206 -10.15 -1.00 -23.08
CA PRO A 206 -11.11 0.04 -23.44
C PRO A 206 -10.44 1.02 -24.41
N SER A 207 -11.06 1.27 -25.55
CA SER A 207 -10.53 2.14 -26.60
C SER A 207 -10.51 3.63 -26.21
N SER A 208 -11.13 3.97 -25.09
CA SER A 208 -11.10 5.33 -24.54
C SER A 208 -11.21 5.28 -23.02
N PHE A 209 -10.12 5.59 -22.34
CA PHE A 209 -10.24 6.10 -20.96
C PHE A 209 -10.68 7.57 -21.07
N PRO A 210 -11.71 8.01 -20.33
CA PRO A 210 -11.96 9.44 -20.21
C PRO A 210 -10.73 10.08 -19.58
N ALA A 211 -10.13 11.03 -20.28
CA ALA A 211 -9.11 11.90 -19.75
C ALA A 211 -9.77 12.75 -18.65
N GLY A 212 -9.57 12.38 -17.40
CA GLY A 212 -10.09 13.13 -16.27
C GLY A 212 -10.84 12.26 -15.25
N LEU A 213 -10.12 11.65 -14.35
CA LEU A 213 -10.51 11.29 -13.00
C LEU A 213 -9.32 11.53 -12.07
#